data_bf5f07561d7cb9d196513c0b304a98fc
#
_entry.id   bf5f07561d7cb9d196513c0b304a98fc
#
_cell.length_a   1.000
_cell.length_b   1.000
_cell.length_c   1.000
_cell.angle_alpha   90.00
_cell.angle_beta   90.00
_cell.angle_gamma   90.00
#
_symmetry.space_group_name_H-M   'P 1'
#
loop_
_entity.id
_entity.type
_entity.pdbx_description
1 polymer ?
#
loop_
_entity_poly.entity_id
_entity_poly.type
_entity_poly.pdbx_seq_one_letter_code
_entity_poly.pdbx_strand_id
1 'polypeptide(L)'
;TVNNGNIQENATEQTTDHAGAIIGFKTQRGEQVHARIASYFISFEQAARNMKELGNDNLEQIKQKGQKAWNQVLGKIEVEGGNLDQYRTFYSCLYRSLLFPRKFYELDEAGKPVHYSPYNGQVLPGYMFTDTGFWDTFRCLFPLLNLMYPSMNKEMQEGLINTYKESGFFPEWASPGHRDCMIGNNSASVLADAYLKGIKVEDVKTLYEGLIHGTKNVHPTVSSTGRRGYEYYNKLGYVPYDVKINENTARTLEYAYNDWCIYQLAKE
;
A
#
# COMPACT_ATOMS: atom_id res chain seq x y z
N THR A 1 -14.13 8.96 28.96
CA THR A 1 -14.36 8.48 27.59
C THR A 1 -15.27 9.43 26.80
N VAL A 2 -15.26 9.33 25.50
CA VAL A 2 -16.15 10.08 24.58
C VAL A 2 -16.98 9.07 23.81
N ASN A 3 -18.30 9.28 23.77
CA ASN A 3 -19.26 8.47 23.03
C ASN A 3 -20.06 9.39 22.09
N ASN A 4 -19.89 9.26 20.77
CA ASN A 4 -20.59 10.07 19.77
C ASN A 4 -20.61 11.58 20.11
N GLY A 5 -19.48 12.12 20.56
CA GLY A 5 -19.32 13.53 20.96
C GLY A 5 -19.69 13.84 22.42
N ASN A 6 -20.30 12.93 23.17
CA ASN A 6 -20.63 13.14 24.58
C ASN A 6 -19.49 12.64 25.48
N ILE A 7 -19.06 13.49 26.42
CA ILE A 7 -18.00 13.16 27.39
C ILE A 7 -18.64 12.45 28.60
N GLN A 8 -18.09 11.26 28.91
CA GLN A 8 -18.40 10.54 30.16
C GLN A 8 -17.18 10.58 31.07
N GLU A 9 -17.26 11.37 32.11
CA GLU A 9 -16.19 11.45 33.10
C GLU A 9 -16.07 10.16 33.92
N ASN A 10 -14.82 9.81 34.27
CA ASN A 10 -14.48 8.61 35.07
C ASN A 10 -14.86 7.26 34.43
N ALA A 11 -15.33 7.22 33.20
CA ALA A 11 -15.55 5.98 32.50
C ALA A 11 -14.21 5.45 31.93
N THR A 12 -13.88 4.19 32.22
CA THR A 12 -12.63 3.53 31.81
C THR A 12 -12.82 2.67 30.56
N GLU A 13 -14.05 2.34 30.20
CA GLU A 13 -14.40 1.51 29.05
C GLU A 13 -15.52 2.17 28.23
N GLN A 14 -15.50 1.99 26.93
CA GLN A 14 -16.55 2.46 26.01
C GLN A 14 -16.61 1.59 24.77
N THR A 15 -17.81 1.12 24.43
CA THR A 15 -18.11 0.41 23.18
C THR A 15 -19.11 1.24 22.38
N THR A 16 -18.67 1.77 21.23
CA THR A 16 -19.50 2.59 20.34
C THR A 16 -18.78 2.75 19.00
N ASP A 17 -19.50 3.11 17.94
CA ASP A 17 -18.94 3.34 16.61
C ASP A 17 -17.91 4.49 16.58
N HIS A 18 -18.07 5.49 17.46
CA HIS A 18 -17.17 6.62 17.56
C HIS A 18 -16.73 6.81 19.01
N ALA A 19 -15.77 5.99 19.44
CA ALA A 19 -15.17 6.08 20.76
C ALA A 19 -13.95 7.00 20.79
N GLY A 20 -13.76 7.67 21.91
CA GLY A 20 -12.56 8.46 22.19
C GLY A 20 -12.20 8.40 23.66
N ALA A 21 -10.96 8.78 23.98
CA ALA A 21 -10.48 8.89 25.35
C ALA A 21 -9.85 10.28 25.58
N ILE A 22 -10.18 10.88 26.72
CA ILE A 22 -9.55 12.09 27.22
C ILE A 22 -8.88 11.73 28.54
N ILE A 23 -7.58 11.92 28.61
CA ILE A 23 -6.78 11.62 29.79
C ILE A 23 -6.25 12.93 30.33
N GLY A 24 -6.68 13.29 31.58
CA GLY A 24 -6.21 14.47 32.29
C GLY A 24 -5.06 14.14 33.24
N PHE A 25 -4.08 15.03 33.31
CA PHE A 25 -2.95 14.92 34.23
C PHE A 25 -2.91 16.17 35.13
N LYS A 26 -2.70 15.97 36.43
CA LYS A 26 -2.40 17.05 37.33
C LYS A 26 -0.89 17.23 37.43
N THR A 27 -0.40 18.29 36.79
CA THR A 27 1.04 18.54 36.65
C THR A 27 1.48 19.81 37.34
N GLN A 28 2.75 19.88 37.72
CA GLN A 28 3.42 21.08 38.19
C GLN A 28 4.24 21.71 37.04
N ARG A 29 4.69 22.99 37.26
CA ARG A 29 5.51 23.67 36.27
C ARG A 29 6.82 22.93 36.01
N GLY A 30 7.07 22.57 34.74
CA GLY A 30 8.28 21.83 34.31
C GLY A 30 8.16 20.30 34.40
N GLU A 31 7.06 19.76 34.93
CA GLU A 31 6.81 18.33 34.91
C GLU A 31 6.50 17.84 33.48
N GLN A 32 7.13 16.73 33.11
CA GLN A 32 6.94 16.11 31.78
C GLN A 32 6.09 14.84 31.91
N VAL A 33 5.08 14.74 31.07
CA VAL A 33 4.26 13.54 30.95
C VAL A 33 4.65 12.79 29.68
N HIS A 34 4.95 11.50 29.81
CA HIS A 34 5.27 10.61 28.70
C HIS A 34 4.09 9.71 28.39
N ALA A 35 3.66 9.68 27.13
CA ALA A 35 2.62 8.77 26.64
C ALA A 35 3.21 7.79 25.64
N ARG A 36 2.77 6.52 25.69
CA ARG A 36 3.05 5.49 24.70
C ARG A 36 1.73 5.05 24.09
N ILE A 37 1.68 5.02 22.75
CA ILE A 37 0.47 4.67 22.02
C ILE A 37 0.84 3.59 21.01
N ALA A 38 0.05 2.53 20.96
CA ALA A 38 0.09 1.53 19.89
C ALA A 38 -1.25 1.50 19.16
N SER A 39 -1.21 1.38 17.86
CA SER A 39 -2.37 1.17 16.99
C SER A 39 -2.34 -0.25 16.40
N TYR A 40 -3.46 -0.67 15.86
CA TYR A 40 -3.64 -1.99 15.25
C TYR A 40 -4.69 -1.94 14.13
N PHE A 41 -4.65 -2.96 13.26
CA PHE A 41 -5.68 -3.21 12.26
C PHE A 41 -6.50 -4.48 12.57
N ILE A 42 -5.97 -5.39 13.42
CA ILE A 42 -6.47 -6.74 13.63
C ILE A 42 -7.26 -6.87 14.94
N SER A 43 -6.60 -6.59 16.09
CA SER A 43 -7.23 -6.75 17.41
C SER A 43 -6.49 -5.97 18.50
N PHE A 44 -7.13 -5.81 19.67
CA PHE A 44 -6.51 -5.20 20.85
C PHE A 44 -5.24 -5.95 21.31
N GLU A 45 -5.23 -7.28 21.23
CA GLU A 45 -4.06 -8.11 21.55
C GLU A 45 -2.90 -7.79 20.59
N GLN A 46 -3.21 -7.49 19.33
CA GLN A 46 -2.21 -7.00 18.38
C GLN A 46 -1.64 -5.64 18.79
N ALA A 47 -2.47 -4.70 19.25
CA ALA A 47 -1.98 -3.43 19.80
C ALA A 47 -1.04 -3.65 20.99
N ALA A 48 -1.39 -4.56 21.89
CA ALA A 48 -0.55 -4.91 23.04
C ALA A 48 0.79 -5.53 22.61
N ARG A 49 0.79 -6.30 21.50
CA ARG A 49 2.01 -6.86 20.89
C ARG A 49 2.85 -5.74 20.27
N ASN A 50 2.24 -4.86 19.48
CA ASN A 50 2.91 -3.73 18.85
C ASN A 50 3.53 -2.79 19.89
N MET A 51 2.89 -2.61 21.05
CA MET A 51 3.46 -1.83 22.15
C MET A 51 4.81 -2.39 22.66
N LYS A 52 5.04 -3.71 22.56
CA LYS A 52 6.30 -4.35 22.95
C LYS A 52 7.49 -3.94 22.10
N GLU A 53 7.25 -3.43 20.85
CA GLU A 53 8.32 -2.93 19.97
C GLU A 53 9.06 -1.74 20.60
N LEU A 54 8.39 -0.96 21.43
CA LEU A 54 9.00 0.16 22.14
C LEU A 54 9.91 -0.30 23.29
N GLY A 55 9.66 -1.49 23.85
CA GLY A 55 10.40 -2.01 25.01
C GLY A 55 10.41 -1.01 26.17
N ASN A 56 11.59 -0.86 26.78
CA ASN A 56 11.83 0.12 27.84
C ASN A 56 12.50 1.41 27.34
N ASP A 57 12.57 1.61 26.04
CA ASP A 57 13.25 2.76 25.45
C ASP A 57 12.58 4.08 25.85
N ASN A 58 13.40 5.08 26.14
CA ASN A 58 12.95 6.47 26.23
C ASN A 58 12.84 7.12 24.85
N LEU A 59 12.29 8.34 24.82
CA LEU A 59 12.06 9.08 23.58
C LEU A 59 13.33 9.26 22.74
N GLU A 60 14.48 9.55 23.37
CA GLU A 60 15.73 9.76 22.65
C GLU A 60 16.26 8.46 22.03
N GLN A 61 16.13 7.34 22.72
CA GLN A 61 16.48 6.02 22.19
C GLN A 61 15.60 5.63 21.00
N ILE A 62 14.29 5.88 21.07
CA ILE A 62 13.36 5.64 19.96
C ILE A 62 13.71 6.53 18.76
N LYS A 63 14.02 7.81 18.99
CA LYS A 63 14.47 8.73 17.95
C LYS A 63 15.76 8.23 17.26
N GLN A 64 16.74 7.78 18.03
CA GLN A 64 17.97 7.22 17.49
C GLN A 64 17.73 5.94 16.66
N LYS A 65 16.84 5.05 17.12
CA LYS A 65 16.43 3.87 16.34
C LYS A 65 15.77 4.26 15.02
N GLY A 66 14.86 5.23 15.04
CA GLY A 66 14.21 5.75 13.85
C GLY A 66 15.21 6.38 12.87
N GLN A 67 16.15 7.18 13.38
CA GLN A 67 17.23 7.79 12.60
C GLN A 67 18.11 6.73 11.94
N LYS A 68 18.50 5.69 12.70
CA LYS A 68 19.29 4.57 12.18
C LYS A 68 18.54 3.82 11.07
N ALA A 69 17.26 3.51 11.27
CA ALA A 69 16.45 2.82 10.27
C ALA A 69 16.34 3.62 8.97
N TRP A 70 16.05 4.92 9.06
CA TRP A 70 15.99 5.78 7.88
C TRP A 70 17.33 5.95 7.19
N ASN A 71 18.43 6.10 7.94
CA ASN A 71 19.77 6.18 7.36
C ASN A 71 20.18 4.91 6.62
N GLN A 72 19.78 3.73 7.09
CA GLN A 72 20.01 2.46 6.37
C GLN A 72 19.28 2.41 5.03
N VAL A 73 18.10 3.00 4.95
CA VAL A 73 17.30 3.00 3.72
C VAL A 73 17.74 4.09 2.76
N LEU A 74 17.87 5.34 3.24
CA LEU A 74 18.24 6.50 2.41
C LEU A 74 19.71 6.45 1.98
N GLY A 75 20.59 5.94 2.83
CA GLY A 75 22.03 5.83 2.58
C GLY A 75 22.42 4.76 1.54
N LYS A 76 21.46 4.10 0.90
CA LYS A 76 21.72 3.27 -0.30
C LYS A 76 22.13 4.09 -1.51
N ILE A 77 21.82 5.38 -1.51
CA ILE A 77 22.26 6.33 -2.54
C ILE A 77 23.05 7.44 -1.83
N GLU A 78 24.32 7.52 -2.13
CA GLU A 78 25.21 8.59 -1.65
C GLU A 78 25.44 9.59 -2.80
N VAL A 79 25.23 10.87 -2.52
CA VAL A 79 25.36 11.96 -3.50
C VAL A 79 26.47 12.90 -3.09
N GLU A 80 27.35 13.25 -4.02
CA GLU A 80 28.45 14.18 -3.81
C GLU A 80 28.38 15.37 -4.78
N GLY A 81 29.08 16.46 -4.47
CA GLY A 81 29.28 17.60 -5.36
C GLY A 81 28.15 18.62 -5.39
N GLY A 82 27.14 18.47 -4.52
CA GLY A 82 26.04 19.44 -4.39
C GLY A 82 26.21 20.45 -3.26
N ASN A 83 25.36 21.48 -3.24
CA ASN A 83 25.19 22.35 -2.08
C ASN A 83 24.12 21.76 -1.12
N LEU A 84 23.99 22.38 0.07
CA LEU A 84 23.07 21.87 1.11
C LEU A 84 21.60 21.78 0.65
N ASP A 85 21.14 22.71 -0.17
CA ASP A 85 19.73 22.72 -0.63
C ASP A 85 19.48 21.63 -1.67
N GLN A 86 20.48 21.31 -2.50
CA GLN A 86 20.41 20.17 -3.41
C GLN A 86 20.36 18.84 -2.66
N TYR A 87 21.18 18.66 -1.61
CA TYR A 87 21.10 17.48 -0.74
C TYR A 87 19.75 17.37 -0.04
N ARG A 88 19.23 18.46 0.52
CA ARG A 88 17.91 18.48 1.15
C ARG A 88 16.81 18.09 0.17
N THR A 89 16.84 18.62 -1.03
CA THR A 89 15.86 18.29 -2.08
C THR A 89 15.95 16.81 -2.44
N PHE A 90 17.15 16.32 -2.73
CA PHE A 90 17.35 14.92 -3.12
C PHE A 90 16.84 13.96 -2.05
N TYR A 91 17.32 14.07 -0.82
CA TYR A 91 16.95 13.15 0.25
C TYR A 91 15.51 13.31 0.72
N SER A 92 14.91 14.51 0.63
CA SER A 92 13.49 14.71 0.88
C SER A 92 12.63 14.01 -0.18
N CYS A 93 13.03 14.06 -1.45
CA CYS A 93 12.34 13.35 -2.52
C CYS A 93 12.49 11.83 -2.36
N LEU A 94 13.69 11.34 -2.06
CA LEU A 94 13.91 9.91 -1.82
C LEU A 94 13.11 9.41 -0.60
N TYR A 95 13.09 10.18 0.49
CA TYR A 95 12.26 9.88 1.66
C TYR A 95 10.77 9.76 1.29
N ARG A 96 10.24 10.74 0.53
CA ARG A 96 8.83 10.73 0.09
C ARG A 96 8.50 9.55 -0.80
N SER A 97 9.44 9.13 -1.65
CA SER A 97 9.26 7.93 -2.50
C SER A 97 9.09 6.63 -1.70
N LEU A 98 9.49 6.63 -0.43
CA LEU A 98 9.42 5.46 0.45
C LEU A 98 8.30 5.53 1.49
N LEU A 99 7.45 6.57 1.45
CA LEU A 99 6.30 6.69 2.36
C LEU A 99 5.10 5.85 1.89
N PHE A 100 5.02 5.56 0.59
CA PHE A 100 3.92 4.80 -0.03
C PHE A 100 4.47 3.77 -1.04
N PRO A 101 3.80 2.62 -1.19
CA PRO A 101 2.62 2.17 -0.44
C PRO A 101 2.91 1.93 1.03
N ARG A 102 1.89 2.08 1.88
CA ARG A 102 2.00 1.78 3.30
C ARG A 102 1.85 0.29 3.58
N LYS A 103 2.58 -0.20 4.57
CA LYS A 103 2.35 -1.53 5.15
C LYS A 103 0.95 -1.59 5.77
N PHE A 104 0.17 -2.55 5.37
CA PHE A 104 -1.15 -2.85 5.91
C PHE A 104 -1.20 -4.28 6.43
N TYR A 105 -0.10 -4.72 7.00
CA TYR A 105 0.06 -6.00 7.69
C TYR A 105 0.76 -5.80 9.03
N GLU A 106 0.61 -6.75 9.89
CA GLU A 106 1.22 -6.80 11.22
C GLU A 106 1.96 -8.13 11.38
N LEU A 107 2.69 -8.31 12.47
CA LEU A 107 3.38 -9.56 12.75
C LEU A 107 2.65 -10.34 13.84
N ASP A 108 2.43 -11.63 13.61
CA ASP A 108 1.86 -12.54 14.60
C ASP A 108 2.87 -12.87 15.71
N GLU A 109 2.53 -13.81 16.60
CA GLU A 109 3.41 -14.25 17.69
C GLU A 109 4.68 -14.96 17.21
N ALA A 110 4.63 -15.57 16.03
CA ALA A 110 5.75 -16.21 15.39
C ALA A 110 6.59 -15.26 14.52
N GLY A 111 6.24 -13.97 14.49
CA GLY A 111 6.88 -12.95 13.65
C GLY A 111 6.53 -13.07 12.16
N LYS A 112 5.43 -13.76 11.82
CA LYS A 112 4.98 -13.91 10.44
C LYS A 112 3.98 -12.81 10.08
N PRO A 113 3.99 -12.32 8.81
CA PRO A 113 3.03 -11.31 8.37
C PRO A 113 1.59 -11.86 8.36
N VAL A 114 0.69 -11.08 8.93
CA VAL A 114 -0.76 -11.29 8.94
C VAL A 114 -1.44 -9.94 8.70
N HIS A 115 -2.59 -9.94 8.07
CA HIS A 115 -3.32 -8.71 7.80
C HIS A 115 -4.84 -8.89 7.95
N TYR A 116 -5.51 -7.78 8.26
CA TYR A 116 -6.96 -7.68 8.11
C TYR A 116 -7.27 -7.34 6.65
N SER A 117 -7.99 -8.21 5.96
CA SER A 117 -8.34 -7.99 4.56
C SER A 117 -9.38 -6.88 4.42
N PRO A 118 -9.07 -5.77 3.73
CA PRO A 118 -10.06 -4.73 3.46
C PRO A 118 -11.06 -5.13 2.37
N TYR A 119 -10.90 -6.32 1.81
CA TYR A 119 -11.72 -6.85 0.70
C TYR A 119 -12.80 -7.81 1.19
N ASN A 120 -12.52 -8.64 2.19
CA ASN A 120 -13.45 -9.66 2.68
C ASN A 120 -13.63 -9.64 4.21
N GLY A 121 -12.92 -8.79 4.95
CA GLY A 121 -13.06 -8.63 6.39
C GLY A 121 -12.46 -9.75 7.24
N GLN A 122 -11.63 -10.61 6.65
CA GLN A 122 -10.97 -11.71 7.36
C GLN A 122 -9.54 -11.35 7.77
N VAL A 123 -9.05 -11.97 8.83
CA VAL A 123 -7.63 -11.94 9.18
C VAL A 123 -6.94 -13.09 8.47
N LEU A 124 -5.99 -12.77 7.60
CA LEU A 124 -5.34 -13.71 6.69
C LEU A 124 -3.81 -13.62 6.80
N PRO A 125 -3.09 -14.70 6.50
CA PRO A 125 -1.63 -14.69 6.48
C PRO A 125 -1.09 -13.94 5.25
N GLY A 126 0.11 -13.37 5.40
CA GLY A 126 0.86 -12.76 4.31
C GLY A 126 0.85 -11.24 4.34
N TYR A 127 1.56 -10.69 3.36
CA TYR A 127 1.72 -9.25 3.20
C TYR A 127 0.47 -8.58 2.64
N MET A 128 0.21 -7.35 3.04
CA MET A 128 -0.77 -6.46 2.44
C MET A 128 -0.21 -5.03 2.44
N PHE A 129 -0.47 -4.28 1.37
CA PHE A 129 -0.06 -2.89 1.24
C PHE A 129 -1.22 -2.05 0.74
N THR A 130 -1.22 -0.77 1.08
CA THR A 130 -2.30 0.16 0.74
C THR A 130 -1.79 1.57 0.45
N ASP A 131 -2.70 2.48 0.17
CA ASP A 131 -2.48 3.90 -0.10
C ASP A 131 -1.53 4.13 -1.29
N THR A 132 -1.85 3.51 -2.43
CA THR A 132 -1.12 3.73 -3.68
C THR A 132 -2.04 3.61 -4.90
N GLY A 133 -1.75 4.42 -5.93
CA GLY A 133 -2.35 4.34 -7.26
C GLY A 133 -1.28 4.00 -8.29
N PHE A 134 -1.55 3.01 -9.12
CA PHE A 134 -0.54 2.47 -10.03
C PHE A 134 -0.33 3.34 -11.27
N TRP A 135 -1.35 4.08 -11.73
CA TRP A 135 -1.18 5.02 -12.85
C TRP A 135 -0.08 6.05 -12.60
N ASP A 136 0.05 6.53 -11.35
CA ASP A 136 1.11 7.46 -10.95
C ASP A 136 2.46 6.76 -10.76
N THR A 137 2.47 5.57 -10.19
CA THR A 137 3.66 4.97 -9.57
C THR A 137 4.37 3.95 -10.45
N PHE A 138 3.72 3.37 -11.47
CA PHE A 138 4.38 2.44 -12.37
C PHE A 138 5.49 3.10 -13.20
N ARG A 139 5.39 4.41 -13.43
CA ARG A 139 6.30 5.18 -14.30
C ARG A 139 7.72 5.27 -13.74
N CYS A 140 7.85 5.54 -12.44
CA CYS A 140 9.15 5.78 -11.82
C CYS A 140 9.31 5.08 -10.47
N LEU A 141 8.30 5.11 -9.58
CA LEU A 141 8.44 4.59 -8.22
C LEU A 141 8.73 3.09 -8.20
N PHE A 142 7.88 2.26 -8.80
CA PHE A 142 8.11 0.82 -8.82
C PHE A 142 9.38 0.41 -9.57
N PRO A 143 9.76 1.01 -10.72
CA PRO A 143 11.08 0.82 -11.31
C PRO A 143 12.25 1.16 -10.37
N LEU A 144 12.15 2.24 -9.59
CA LEU A 144 13.14 2.58 -8.56
C LEU A 144 13.18 1.51 -7.44
N LEU A 145 12.01 1.04 -6.99
CA LEU A 145 11.93 -0.01 -5.97
C LEU A 145 12.51 -1.34 -6.48
N ASN A 146 12.29 -1.68 -7.74
CA ASN A 146 12.90 -2.85 -8.38
C ASN A 146 14.43 -2.80 -8.33
N LEU A 147 15.00 -1.62 -8.58
CA LEU A 147 16.44 -1.43 -8.63
C LEU A 147 17.07 -1.35 -7.23
N MET A 148 16.52 -0.51 -6.36
CA MET A 148 17.16 -0.14 -5.11
C MET A 148 16.66 -0.94 -3.90
N TYR A 149 15.42 -1.42 -3.94
CA TYR A 149 14.75 -2.06 -2.80
C TYR A 149 14.03 -3.38 -3.20
N PRO A 150 14.72 -4.31 -3.90
CA PRO A 150 14.06 -5.50 -4.47
C PRO A 150 13.37 -6.38 -3.43
N SER A 151 13.96 -6.54 -2.24
CA SER A 151 13.35 -7.34 -1.16
C SER A 151 12.05 -6.71 -0.64
N MET A 152 12.04 -5.38 -0.45
CA MET A 152 10.83 -4.65 -0.05
C MET A 152 9.76 -4.75 -1.14
N ASN A 153 10.16 -4.59 -2.42
CA ASN A 153 9.22 -4.70 -3.52
C ASN A 153 8.68 -6.12 -3.69
N LYS A 154 9.46 -7.16 -3.38
CA LYS A 154 8.96 -8.54 -3.36
C LYS A 154 7.77 -8.70 -2.41
N GLU A 155 7.86 -8.16 -1.18
CA GLU A 155 6.74 -8.16 -0.23
C GLU A 155 5.51 -7.44 -0.79
N MET A 156 5.71 -6.33 -1.52
CA MET A 156 4.62 -5.60 -2.17
C MET A 156 3.96 -6.41 -3.29
N GLN A 157 4.75 -7.11 -4.11
CA GLN A 157 4.24 -7.98 -5.18
C GLN A 157 3.44 -9.15 -4.61
N GLU A 158 3.90 -9.77 -3.51
CA GLU A 158 3.16 -10.81 -2.79
C GLU A 158 1.85 -10.26 -2.19
N GLY A 159 1.86 -9.03 -1.67
CA GLY A 159 0.65 -8.33 -1.21
C GLY A 159 -0.37 -8.10 -2.32
N LEU A 160 0.07 -7.80 -3.54
CA LEU A 160 -0.82 -7.69 -4.71
C LEU A 160 -1.47 -9.03 -5.06
N ILE A 161 -0.71 -10.13 -4.99
CA ILE A 161 -1.27 -11.48 -5.19
C ILE A 161 -2.32 -11.81 -4.13
N ASN A 162 -2.08 -11.46 -2.87
CA ASN A 162 -3.08 -11.61 -1.81
C ASN A 162 -4.33 -10.78 -2.10
N THR A 163 -4.19 -9.53 -2.55
CA THR A 163 -5.32 -8.71 -2.98
C THR A 163 -6.17 -9.39 -4.05
N TYR A 164 -5.54 -9.97 -5.06
CA TYR A 164 -6.26 -10.71 -6.09
C TYR A 164 -6.98 -11.94 -5.54
N LYS A 165 -6.32 -12.74 -4.70
CA LYS A 165 -6.93 -13.92 -4.06
C LYS A 165 -8.15 -13.57 -3.21
N GLU A 166 -8.14 -12.41 -2.58
CA GLU A 166 -9.17 -11.97 -1.63
C GLU A 166 -10.33 -11.22 -2.26
N SER A 167 -10.08 -10.51 -3.36
CA SER A 167 -11.08 -9.65 -4.04
C SER A 167 -11.47 -10.11 -5.43
N GLY A 168 -10.69 -11.01 -6.05
CA GLY A 168 -10.83 -11.40 -7.45
C GLY A 168 -10.23 -10.42 -8.46
N PHE A 169 -9.61 -9.32 -8.01
CA PHE A 169 -9.00 -8.32 -8.88
C PHE A 169 -7.67 -7.80 -8.32
N PHE A 170 -6.72 -7.47 -9.19
CA PHE A 170 -5.63 -6.58 -8.82
C PHE A 170 -6.16 -5.16 -8.66
N PRO A 171 -5.66 -4.37 -7.68
CA PRO A 171 -6.09 -3.01 -7.50
C PRO A 171 -5.47 -2.10 -8.57
N GLU A 172 -6.18 -1.04 -8.95
CA GLU A 172 -5.60 0.07 -9.71
C GLU A 172 -5.34 1.27 -8.81
N TRP A 173 -6.12 1.36 -7.75
CA TRP A 173 -5.90 2.23 -6.61
C TRP A 173 -6.40 1.53 -5.34
N ALA A 174 -5.60 1.53 -4.28
CA ALA A 174 -5.94 0.94 -2.98
C ALA A 174 -5.90 1.99 -1.87
N SER A 175 -6.99 2.06 -1.02
CA SER A 175 -7.01 2.92 0.18
C SER A 175 -8.24 2.64 1.07
N PRO A 176 -8.19 1.71 2.02
CA PRO A 176 -7.31 0.54 2.06
C PRO A 176 -7.67 -0.53 1.03
N GLY A 177 -8.96 -0.69 0.65
CA GLY A 177 -9.44 -1.58 -0.42
C GLY A 177 -9.45 -0.90 -1.79
N HIS A 178 -10.13 -1.51 -2.76
CA HIS A 178 -10.28 -0.93 -4.09
C HIS A 178 -10.94 0.46 -4.02
N ARG A 179 -10.36 1.43 -4.71
CA ARG A 179 -10.88 2.78 -4.82
C ARG A 179 -11.16 3.11 -6.28
N ASP A 180 -12.32 3.69 -6.55
CA ASP A 180 -12.72 4.09 -7.90
C ASP A 180 -11.99 5.36 -8.33
N CYS A 181 -10.78 5.20 -8.84
CA CYS A 181 -9.89 6.29 -9.21
C CYS A 181 -8.91 5.83 -10.29
N MET A 182 -8.54 6.75 -11.18
CA MET A 182 -7.59 6.57 -12.27
C MET A 182 -8.07 5.62 -13.39
N ILE A 183 -7.26 5.48 -14.39
CA ILE A 183 -7.52 4.69 -15.60
C ILE A 183 -6.40 3.68 -15.81
N GLY A 184 -6.63 2.71 -16.70
CA GLY A 184 -5.65 1.69 -17.06
C GLY A 184 -5.71 0.45 -16.16
N ASN A 185 -4.92 -0.57 -16.52
CA ASN A 185 -4.64 -1.75 -15.72
C ASN A 185 -3.17 -1.74 -15.31
N ASN A 186 -2.72 -0.67 -14.67
CA ASN A 186 -1.30 -0.41 -14.43
C ASN A 186 -0.69 -1.30 -13.35
N SER A 187 -1.50 -2.04 -12.58
CA SER A 187 -1.04 -3.20 -11.82
C SER A 187 -0.31 -4.21 -12.70
N ALA A 188 -0.73 -4.38 -13.96
CA ALA A 188 -0.06 -5.27 -14.93
C ALA A 188 1.37 -4.81 -15.22
N SER A 189 1.60 -3.51 -15.40
CA SER A 189 2.95 -2.98 -15.62
C SER A 189 3.85 -3.15 -14.41
N VAL A 190 3.30 -2.88 -13.20
CA VAL A 190 4.03 -3.04 -11.93
C VAL A 190 4.46 -4.50 -11.70
N LEU A 191 3.53 -5.44 -11.89
CA LEU A 191 3.78 -6.87 -11.67
C LEU A 191 4.71 -7.46 -12.74
N ALA A 192 4.50 -7.13 -14.02
CA ALA A 192 5.33 -7.62 -15.12
C ALA A 192 6.76 -7.06 -15.01
N ASP A 193 6.94 -5.76 -14.76
CA ASP A 193 8.27 -5.15 -14.64
C ASP A 193 9.07 -5.76 -13.47
N ALA A 194 8.43 -5.96 -12.32
CA ALA A 194 9.07 -6.61 -11.18
C ALA A 194 9.51 -8.05 -11.52
N TYR A 195 8.60 -8.84 -12.09
CA TYR A 195 8.88 -10.24 -12.41
C TYR A 195 10.01 -10.38 -13.46
N LEU A 196 9.97 -9.60 -14.53
CA LEU A 196 10.98 -9.60 -15.59
C LEU A 196 12.35 -9.13 -15.11
N LYS A 197 12.39 -8.27 -14.10
CA LYS A 197 13.64 -7.83 -13.45
C LYS A 197 14.14 -8.78 -12.35
N GLY A 198 13.55 -9.96 -12.23
CA GLY A 198 14.02 -11.02 -11.32
C GLY A 198 13.39 -11.00 -9.94
N ILE A 199 12.43 -10.11 -9.66
CA ILE A 199 11.64 -10.14 -8.41
C ILE A 199 10.52 -11.17 -8.60
N LYS A 200 10.88 -12.45 -8.43
CA LYS A 200 9.96 -13.56 -8.64
C LYS A 200 9.04 -13.73 -7.44
N VAL A 201 7.74 -13.77 -7.71
CA VAL A 201 6.71 -14.18 -6.75
C VAL A 201 6.59 -15.71 -6.75
N GLU A 202 6.13 -16.29 -5.65
CA GLU A 202 5.99 -17.75 -5.55
C GLU A 202 4.85 -18.27 -6.43
N ASP A 203 3.75 -17.54 -6.51
CA ASP A 203 2.53 -17.94 -7.21
C ASP A 203 2.37 -17.14 -8.53
N VAL A 204 3.28 -17.40 -9.48
CA VAL A 204 3.25 -16.76 -10.80
C VAL A 204 1.99 -17.14 -11.61
N LYS A 205 1.43 -18.34 -11.36
CA LYS A 205 0.21 -18.77 -12.03
C LYS A 205 -0.96 -17.87 -11.66
N THR A 206 -1.19 -17.65 -10.37
CA THR A 206 -2.22 -16.72 -9.88
C THR A 206 -1.97 -15.29 -10.36
N LEU A 207 -0.70 -14.85 -10.40
CA LEU A 207 -0.36 -13.55 -10.97
C LEU A 207 -0.85 -13.44 -12.42
N TYR A 208 -0.48 -14.37 -13.27
CA TYR A 208 -0.86 -14.34 -14.70
C TYR A 208 -2.37 -14.48 -14.91
N GLU A 209 -3.02 -15.41 -14.23
CA GLU A 209 -4.47 -15.60 -14.27
C GLU A 209 -5.23 -14.33 -13.86
N GLY A 210 -4.77 -13.65 -12.80
CA GLY A 210 -5.37 -12.40 -12.34
C GLY A 210 -5.21 -11.24 -13.32
N LEU A 211 -4.06 -11.16 -13.99
CA LEU A 211 -3.86 -10.17 -15.05
C LEU A 211 -4.79 -10.41 -16.23
N ILE A 212 -4.88 -11.66 -16.69
CA ILE A 212 -5.80 -12.04 -17.79
C ILE A 212 -7.26 -11.83 -17.37
N HIS A 213 -7.63 -12.14 -16.11
CA HIS A 213 -8.97 -11.87 -15.61
C HIS A 213 -9.32 -10.37 -15.71
N GLY A 214 -8.43 -9.49 -15.29
CA GLY A 214 -8.61 -8.04 -15.38
C GLY A 214 -8.82 -7.52 -16.81
N THR A 215 -8.27 -8.19 -17.85
CA THR A 215 -8.47 -7.77 -19.26
C THR A 215 -9.87 -8.06 -19.80
N LYS A 216 -10.66 -8.87 -19.14
CA LYS A 216 -11.98 -9.37 -19.60
C LYS A 216 -13.11 -9.07 -18.64
N ASN A 217 -12.81 -8.36 -17.56
CA ASN A 217 -13.77 -8.08 -16.49
C ASN A 217 -13.56 -6.68 -15.92
N VAL A 218 -14.60 -6.16 -15.30
CA VAL A 218 -14.58 -4.96 -14.46
C VAL A 218 -15.17 -5.32 -13.09
N HIS A 219 -14.62 -4.73 -12.04
CA HIS A 219 -15.10 -4.99 -10.69
C HIS A 219 -16.55 -4.50 -10.53
N PRO A 220 -17.44 -5.25 -9.88
CA PRO A 220 -18.89 -4.95 -9.85
C PRO A 220 -19.25 -3.57 -9.30
N THR A 221 -18.48 -3.07 -8.34
CA THR A 221 -18.78 -1.81 -7.65
C THR A 221 -17.71 -0.74 -7.79
N VAL A 222 -16.54 -1.07 -8.36
CA VAL A 222 -15.39 -0.16 -8.50
C VAL A 222 -14.97 -0.13 -9.97
N SER A 223 -15.54 0.77 -10.74
CA SER A 223 -15.47 0.77 -12.20
C SER A 223 -14.08 1.01 -12.79
N SER A 224 -13.13 1.54 -12.02
CA SER A 224 -11.73 1.70 -12.41
C SER A 224 -10.89 0.43 -12.19
N THR A 225 -11.41 -0.56 -11.45
CA THR A 225 -10.74 -1.82 -11.18
C THR A 225 -11.14 -2.86 -12.23
N GLY A 226 -10.17 -3.55 -12.81
CA GLY A 226 -10.36 -4.29 -14.04
C GLY A 226 -10.36 -3.34 -15.25
N ARG A 227 -10.97 -3.77 -16.36
CA ARG A 227 -10.91 -3.03 -17.63
C ARG A 227 -12.29 -2.52 -18.05
N ARG A 228 -12.65 -1.29 -17.65
CA ARG A 228 -13.91 -0.66 -18.06
C ARG A 228 -13.93 -0.47 -19.58
N GLY A 229 -14.96 -1.02 -20.25
CA GLY A 229 -15.10 -1.01 -21.70
C GLY A 229 -14.32 -2.13 -22.41
N TYR A 230 -13.97 -3.19 -21.68
CA TYR A 230 -13.27 -4.34 -22.21
C TYR A 230 -14.03 -5.00 -23.39
N GLU A 231 -15.37 -4.99 -23.36
CA GLU A 231 -16.25 -5.53 -24.40
C GLU A 231 -16.05 -4.83 -25.75
N TYR A 232 -15.75 -3.54 -25.73
CA TYR A 232 -15.42 -2.77 -26.94
C TYR A 232 -13.94 -2.94 -27.29
N TYR A 233 -13.06 -2.70 -26.32
CA TYR A 233 -11.61 -2.72 -26.55
C TYR A 233 -11.14 -4.08 -27.08
N ASN A 234 -11.58 -5.18 -26.50
CA ASN A 234 -11.17 -6.53 -26.91
C ASN A 234 -11.68 -6.92 -28.31
N LYS A 235 -12.75 -6.28 -28.79
CA LYS A 235 -13.34 -6.52 -30.11
C LYS A 235 -12.82 -5.56 -31.18
N LEU A 236 -12.67 -4.28 -30.84
CA LEU A 236 -12.40 -3.20 -31.79
C LEU A 236 -10.94 -2.71 -31.76
N GLY A 237 -10.19 -3.04 -30.68
CA GLY A 237 -8.85 -2.50 -30.42
C GLY A 237 -8.86 -1.09 -29.80
N TYR A 238 -10.04 -0.55 -29.50
CA TYR A 238 -10.18 0.75 -28.84
C TYR A 238 -11.53 0.87 -28.08
N VAL A 239 -11.63 1.84 -27.17
CA VAL A 239 -12.87 2.21 -26.50
C VAL A 239 -13.53 3.35 -27.28
N PRO A 240 -14.73 3.15 -27.90
CA PRO A 240 -15.37 4.17 -28.72
C PRO A 240 -15.81 5.42 -27.91
N TYR A 241 -15.92 6.55 -28.61
CA TYR A 241 -16.33 7.81 -28.00
C TYR A 241 -17.81 7.80 -27.57
N ASP A 242 -18.67 7.15 -28.33
CA ASP A 242 -20.13 7.20 -28.19
C ASP A 242 -20.72 6.18 -27.19
N VAL A 243 -19.88 5.39 -26.52
CA VAL A 243 -20.32 4.36 -25.56
C VAL A 243 -20.44 4.88 -24.12
N LYS A 244 -20.36 6.20 -23.90
CA LYS A 244 -20.49 6.87 -22.59
C LYS A 244 -19.47 6.39 -21.53
N ILE A 245 -18.28 6.03 -21.96
CA ILE A 245 -17.13 5.74 -21.11
C ILE A 245 -16.22 6.96 -21.17
N ASN A 246 -15.96 7.59 -20.00
CA ASN A 246 -15.06 8.72 -19.89
C ASN A 246 -13.61 8.32 -20.20
N GLU A 247 -12.80 9.27 -20.62
CA GLU A 247 -11.34 9.10 -20.86
C GLU A 247 -11.04 7.96 -21.86
N ASN A 248 -11.94 7.71 -22.81
CA ASN A 248 -11.88 6.59 -23.72
C ASN A 248 -10.56 6.50 -24.52
N THR A 249 -10.04 7.62 -25.00
CA THR A 249 -8.75 7.66 -25.71
C THR A 249 -7.59 7.28 -24.77
N ALA A 250 -7.56 7.86 -23.57
CA ALA A 250 -6.53 7.56 -22.59
C ALA A 250 -6.61 6.07 -22.16
N ARG A 251 -7.81 5.55 -21.91
CA ARG A 251 -8.01 4.12 -21.60
C ARG A 251 -7.50 3.22 -22.72
N THR A 252 -7.78 3.57 -23.98
CA THR A 252 -7.33 2.81 -25.15
C THR A 252 -5.80 2.69 -25.16
N LEU A 253 -5.09 3.80 -24.93
CA LEU A 253 -3.63 3.82 -24.94
C LEU A 253 -3.03 3.09 -23.72
N GLU A 254 -3.59 3.30 -22.54
CA GLU A 254 -3.15 2.59 -21.32
C GLU A 254 -3.37 1.07 -21.45
N TYR A 255 -4.51 0.62 -21.98
CA TYR A 255 -4.79 -0.79 -22.16
C TYR A 255 -3.83 -1.43 -23.16
N ALA A 256 -3.47 -0.75 -24.25
CA ALA A 256 -2.49 -1.25 -25.22
C ALA A 256 -1.11 -1.46 -24.57
N TYR A 257 -0.69 -0.54 -23.71
CA TYR A 257 0.55 -0.68 -22.95
C TYR A 257 0.46 -1.81 -21.91
N ASN A 258 -0.66 -1.91 -21.19
CA ASN A 258 -0.87 -2.97 -20.22
C ASN A 258 -0.88 -4.36 -20.89
N ASP A 259 -1.50 -4.51 -22.08
CA ASP A 259 -1.47 -5.74 -22.85
C ASP A 259 -0.05 -6.11 -23.29
N TRP A 260 0.74 -5.12 -23.66
CA TRP A 260 2.16 -5.36 -23.96
C TRP A 260 2.93 -5.88 -22.75
N CYS A 261 2.67 -5.32 -21.55
CA CYS A 261 3.28 -5.80 -20.31
C CYS A 261 2.89 -7.25 -20.01
N ILE A 262 1.61 -7.59 -20.15
CA ILE A 262 1.10 -8.96 -19.96
C ILE A 262 1.72 -9.90 -20.99
N TYR A 263 1.83 -9.48 -22.26
CA TYR A 263 2.49 -10.25 -23.31
C TYR A 263 3.96 -10.54 -22.99
N GLN A 264 4.71 -9.56 -22.49
CA GLN A 264 6.11 -9.78 -22.09
C GLN A 264 6.21 -10.80 -20.94
N LEU A 265 5.32 -10.72 -19.97
CA LEU A 265 5.26 -11.69 -18.87
C LEU A 265 4.90 -13.10 -19.37
N ALA A 266 4.00 -13.20 -20.34
CA ALA A 266 3.56 -14.49 -20.89
C ALA A 266 4.64 -15.25 -21.68
N LYS A 267 5.74 -14.60 -22.03
CA LYS A 267 6.88 -15.21 -22.73
C LYS A 267 7.84 -15.93 -21.80
N GLU A 268 7.78 -15.64 -20.51
CA GLU A 268 8.61 -16.24 -19.45
C GLU A 268 7.94 -17.47 -18.81
#